data_4da69d91bad4b12dc89bac3e40f532a2
#
_entry.id   4da69d91bad4b12dc89bac3e40f532a2
#
_cell.length_a   1.000
_cell.length_b   1.000
_cell.length_c   1.000
_cell.angle_alpha   90.00
_cell.angle_beta   90.00
_cell.angle_gamma   90.00
#
_symmetry.space_group_name_H-M   'P 1'
#
loop_
_entity.id
_entity.type
_entity.pdbx_description
1 polymer ?
#
loop_
_entity_poly.entity_id
_entity_poly.type
_entity_poly.pdbx_seq_one_letter_code
_entity_poly.pdbx_strand_id
1 'polypeptide(L)'
;MSIIIDTYKAQEVREGAGVIVNRVFGHGQTEIFDPFLMLDYFEMKETLDSPGFPWHPHKGIETISYFLKGSGEHQDSLGNKGIIGPGELQWMSAGSGIMHQEMPASSEGGAQGFQFWVNMPAKDKLNQPHYNFIGRDEMRIMKQEGAIIKVI
;
A
#
# COMPACT_ATOMS: atom_id res chain seq x y z
N MET A 1 -5.52 27.26 -11.02
CA MET A 1 -4.16 27.59 -10.57
C MET A 1 -3.83 26.63 -9.45
N SER A 2 -2.87 25.71 -9.64
CA SER A 2 -2.47 24.77 -8.59
C SER A 2 -1.50 25.47 -7.65
N ILE A 3 -1.76 25.44 -6.36
CA ILE A 3 -0.87 25.99 -5.34
C ILE A 3 -0.17 24.81 -4.68
N ILE A 4 1.16 24.76 -4.80
CA ILE A 4 1.99 23.84 -4.01
C ILE A 4 2.23 24.53 -2.67
N ILE A 5 1.75 23.92 -1.59
CA ILE A 5 1.84 24.49 -0.24
C ILE A 5 3.14 24.01 0.42
N ASP A 6 3.51 22.75 0.19
CA ASP A 6 4.71 22.15 0.74
C ASP A 6 5.24 21.02 -0.14
N THR A 7 6.50 20.65 0.06
CA THR A 7 7.16 19.53 -0.64
C THR A 7 7.94 18.68 0.34
N TYR A 8 7.79 17.36 0.23
CA TYR A 8 8.46 16.38 1.08
C TYR A 8 9.42 15.53 0.25
N LYS A 9 10.67 15.45 0.70
CA LYS A 9 11.65 14.57 0.09
C LYS A 9 11.53 13.19 0.71
N ALA A 10 11.24 12.17 -0.11
CA ALA A 10 11.22 10.79 0.33
C ALA A 10 12.60 10.35 0.86
N GLN A 11 12.59 9.49 1.87
CA GLN A 11 13.78 8.92 2.49
C GLN A 11 13.82 7.42 2.22
N GLU A 12 15.00 6.92 1.86
CA GLU A 12 15.21 5.49 1.70
C GLU A 12 15.17 4.80 3.07
N VAL A 13 14.33 3.78 3.20
CA VAL A 13 14.15 2.97 4.40
C VAL A 13 14.18 1.50 4.01
N ARG A 14 14.70 0.64 4.89
CA ARG A 14 14.69 -0.81 4.71
C ARG A 14 13.61 -1.43 5.57
N GLU A 15 12.69 -2.17 4.93
CA GLU A 15 11.52 -2.78 5.55
C GLU A 15 11.41 -4.27 5.21
N GLY A 16 10.51 -4.98 5.90
CA GLY A 16 10.25 -6.40 5.67
C GLY A 16 11.51 -7.25 5.74
N ALA A 17 11.69 -8.14 4.77
CA ALA A 17 12.87 -8.99 4.67
C ALA A 17 14.07 -8.30 3.98
N GLY A 18 14.08 -6.98 3.92
CA GLY A 18 15.14 -6.19 3.31
C GLY A 18 14.70 -5.41 2.06
N VAL A 19 13.41 -5.23 1.87
CA VAL A 19 12.86 -4.37 0.80
C VAL A 19 13.27 -2.93 1.06
N ILE A 20 13.82 -2.28 0.04
CA ILE A 20 14.11 -0.85 0.09
C ILE A 20 12.88 -0.11 -0.42
N VAL A 21 12.36 0.79 0.40
CA VAL A 21 11.24 1.67 0.07
C VAL A 21 11.66 3.14 0.18
N ASN A 22 10.97 4.00 -0.53
CA ASN A 22 11.14 5.45 -0.43
C ASN A 22 9.97 6.00 0.39
N ARG A 23 10.20 6.24 1.67
CA ARG A 23 9.19 6.77 2.59
C ARG A 23 8.99 8.25 2.39
N VAL A 24 7.79 8.62 1.94
CA VAL A 24 7.41 10.01 1.70
C VAL A 24 7.09 10.71 3.01
N PHE A 25 6.32 10.06 3.89
CA PHE A 25 6.08 10.45 5.27
C PHE A 25 5.80 9.21 6.14
N GLY A 26 5.96 9.36 7.46
CA GLY A 26 5.78 8.26 8.41
C GLY A 26 5.92 8.72 9.86
N HIS A 27 6.66 7.94 10.66
CA HIS A 27 6.83 8.21 12.08
C HIS A 27 7.26 9.66 12.38
N GLY A 28 6.58 10.29 13.31
CA GLY A 28 6.85 11.66 13.75
C GLY A 28 6.14 12.75 12.93
N GLN A 29 5.37 12.37 11.92
CA GLN A 29 4.63 13.32 11.06
C GLN A 29 3.12 13.08 11.08
N THR A 30 2.65 12.20 11.96
CA THR A 30 1.23 11.81 12.04
C THR A 30 0.30 12.98 12.35
N GLU A 31 0.75 13.98 13.10
CA GLU A 31 -0.05 15.18 13.38
C GLU A 31 -0.35 16.01 12.13
N ILE A 32 0.53 15.92 11.11
CA ILE A 32 0.38 16.68 9.85
C ILE A 32 -0.49 15.91 8.86
N PHE A 33 -0.37 14.59 8.84
CA PHE A 33 -0.97 13.74 7.81
C PHE A 33 -2.16 12.90 8.30
N ASP A 34 -2.59 13.00 9.56
CA ASP A 34 -3.75 12.24 10.07
C ASP A 34 -4.97 12.37 9.11
N PRO A 35 -5.61 11.27 8.73
CA PRO A 35 -5.48 9.91 9.23
C PRO A 35 -4.37 9.07 8.58
N PHE A 36 -3.56 9.62 7.70
CA PHE A 36 -2.48 8.86 7.03
C PHE A 36 -1.28 8.75 7.95
N LEU A 37 -0.90 7.51 8.28
CA LEU A 37 0.22 7.21 9.17
C LEU A 37 1.54 7.06 8.42
N MET A 38 1.48 6.62 7.16
CA MET A 38 2.65 6.33 6.34
C MET A 38 2.30 6.30 4.86
N LEU A 39 3.23 6.77 4.05
CA LEU A 39 3.24 6.58 2.59
C LEU A 39 4.63 6.14 2.17
N ASP A 40 4.73 4.95 1.62
CA ASP A 40 5.92 4.42 0.98
C ASP A 40 5.70 4.25 -0.53
N TYR A 41 6.70 4.64 -1.31
CA TYR A 41 6.86 4.22 -2.70
C TYR A 41 7.87 3.08 -2.72
N PHE A 42 7.48 1.96 -3.32
CA PHE A 42 8.38 0.83 -3.55
C PHE A 42 8.72 0.68 -5.04
N GLU A 43 9.96 0.34 -5.28
CA GLU A 43 10.47 -0.05 -6.60
C GLU A 43 11.38 -1.26 -6.43
N MET A 44 10.85 -2.44 -6.73
CA MET A 44 11.58 -3.69 -6.68
C MET A 44 12.10 -4.02 -8.07
N LYS A 45 13.41 -4.22 -8.18
CA LYS A 45 14.06 -4.65 -9.43
C LYS A 45 13.75 -6.13 -9.70
N GLU A 46 13.92 -6.52 -10.96
CA GLU A 46 13.74 -7.90 -11.42
C GLU A 46 14.71 -8.86 -10.72
N THR A 47 14.27 -9.47 -9.65
CA THR A 47 14.96 -10.63 -9.10
C THR A 47 13.93 -11.61 -8.56
N LEU A 48 14.08 -12.89 -8.92
CA LEU A 48 13.33 -13.98 -8.29
C LEU A 48 13.60 -14.06 -6.78
N ASP A 49 14.72 -13.48 -6.34
CA ASP A 49 15.16 -13.41 -4.95
C ASP A 49 14.79 -12.06 -4.31
N SER A 50 13.88 -11.28 -4.91
CA SER A 50 13.45 -10.02 -4.32
C SER A 50 12.80 -10.30 -2.97
N PRO A 51 13.33 -9.72 -1.88
CA PRO A 51 12.71 -9.87 -0.59
C PRO A 51 11.29 -9.28 -0.65
N GLY A 52 10.37 -9.92 0.02
CA GLY A 52 9.02 -9.43 0.18
C GLY A 52 8.78 -9.02 1.64
N PHE A 53 7.52 -9.01 1.99
CA PHE A 53 7.07 -8.83 3.36
C PHE A 53 6.50 -10.17 3.85
N PRO A 54 7.34 -11.02 4.49
CA PRO A 54 6.89 -12.29 5.07
C PRO A 54 5.82 -12.08 6.13
N TRP A 55 5.20 -13.15 6.59
CA TRP A 55 4.12 -13.13 7.60
C TRP A 55 4.41 -12.16 8.74
N HIS A 56 3.57 -11.15 8.88
CA HIS A 56 3.64 -10.13 9.91
C HIS A 56 2.23 -9.65 10.32
N PRO A 57 2.07 -9.11 11.55
CA PRO A 57 0.78 -8.66 12.05
C PRO A 57 0.50 -7.19 11.77
N HIS A 58 -0.79 -6.86 11.61
CA HIS A 58 -1.33 -5.51 11.75
C HIS A 58 -2.52 -5.50 12.70
N LYS A 59 -2.77 -4.35 13.34
CA LYS A 59 -3.91 -4.14 14.22
C LYS A 59 -4.27 -2.66 14.28
N GLY A 60 -5.58 -2.37 14.17
CA GLY A 60 -6.14 -1.02 14.38
C GLY A 60 -5.75 0.01 13.31
N ILE A 61 -5.29 -0.45 12.17
CA ILE A 61 -4.96 0.36 10.99
C ILE A 61 -5.55 -0.28 9.73
N GLU A 62 -5.55 0.47 8.67
CA GLU A 62 -5.79 -0.03 7.32
C GLU A 62 -4.50 0.06 6.51
N THR A 63 -4.26 -0.92 5.65
CA THR A 63 -3.17 -0.91 4.68
C THR A 63 -3.73 -0.92 3.28
N ILE A 64 -3.18 -0.08 2.42
CA ILE A 64 -3.61 0.07 1.04
C ILE A 64 -2.38 -0.06 0.15
N SER A 65 -2.34 -1.08 -0.72
CA SER A 65 -1.29 -1.27 -1.71
C SER A 65 -1.84 -1.00 -3.10
N TYR A 66 -1.22 -0.09 -3.84
CA TYR A 66 -1.58 0.25 -5.21
C TYR A 66 -0.39 -0.02 -6.13
N PHE A 67 -0.59 -0.84 -7.16
CA PHE A 67 0.46 -1.21 -8.09
C PHE A 67 0.44 -0.34 -9.36
N LEU A 68 1.59 0.20 -9.72
CA LEU A 68 1.83 0.90 -10.98
C LEU A 68 2.38 -0.03 -12.05
N LYS A 69 3.24 -0.97 -11.63
CA LYS A 69 3.94 -1.94 -12.51
C LYS A 69 4.19 -3.23 -11.75
N GLY A 70 4.27 -4.34 -12.49
CA GLY A 70 4.49 -5.66 -11.91
C GLY A 70 3.30 -6.14 -11.10
N SER A 71 3.52 -7.11 -10.23
CA SER A 71 2.47 -7.67 -9.39
C SER A 71 2.99 -8.17 -8.05
N GLY A 72 2.10 -8.21 -7.06
CA GLY A 72 2.34 -8.79 -5.75
C GLY A 72 1.30 -9.85 -5.40
N GLU A 73 1.70 -10.86 -4.66
CA GLU A 73 0.80 -11.86 -4.07
C GLU A 73 0.53 -11.49 -2.60
N HIS A 74 -0.72 -11.42 -2.25
CA HIS A 74 -1.20 -11.29 -0.88
C HIS A 74 -1.73 -12.61 -0.36
N GLN A 75 -1.43 -12.91 0.91
CA GLN A 75 -2.09 -13.96 1.68
C GLN A 75 -2.33 -13.48 3.11
N ASP A 76 -3.47 -13.86 3.71
CA ASP A 76 -3.76 -13.49 5.09
C ASP A 76 -4.34 -14.63 5.94
N SER A 77 -4.42 -14.38 7.23
CA SER A 77 -4.93 -15.33 8.24
C SER A 77 -6.44 -15.56 8.18
N LEU A 78 -7.18 -14.82 7.36
CA LEU A 78 -8.59 -15.07 7.07
C LEU A 78 -8.79 -16.05 5.92
N GLY A 79 -7.68 -16.44 5.25
CA GLY A 79 -7.70 -17.35 4.10
C GLY A 79 -7.83 -16.63 2.76
N ASN A 80 -7.78 -15.29 2.72
CA ASN A 80 -7.71 -14.59 1.46
C ASN A 80 -6.34 -14.80 0.81
N LYS A 81 -6.37 -14.97 -0.51
CA LYS A 81 -5.19 -15.06 -1.35
C LYS A 81 -5.50 -14.44 -2.71
N GLY A 82 -4.61 -13.60 -3.20
CA GLY A 82 -4.79 -12.96 -4.50
C GLY A 82 -3.51 -12.36 -5.05
N ILE A 83 -3.54 -12.06 -6.34
CA ILE A 83 -2.50 -11.33 -7.05
C ILE A 83 -3.05 -9.95 -7.38
N ILE A 84 -2.27 -8.93 -7.08
CA ILE A 84 -2.58 -7.53 -7.38
C ILE A 84 -1.65 -7.09 -8.49
N GLY A 85 -2.20 -6.59 -9.58
CA GLY A 85 -1.46 -6.16 -10.76
C GLY A 85 -1.50 -4.64 -11.00
N PRO A 86 -0.96 -4.18 -12.15
CA PRO A 86 -0.90 -2.77 -12.47
C PRO A 86 -2.27 -2.12 -12.57
N GLY A 87 -2.44 -1.00 -11.87
CA GLY A 87 -3.70 -0.26 -11.82
C GLY A 87 -4.73 -0.85 -10.87
N GLU A 88 -4.39 -1.88 -10.12
CA GLU A 88 -5.22 -2.53 -9.12
C GLU A 88 -4.79 -2.16 -7.70
N LEU A 89 -5.68 -2.36 -6.76
CA LEU A 89 -5.51 -1.99 -5.37
C LEU A 89 -6.01 -3.10 -4.45
N GLN A 90 -5.27 -3.36 -3.39
CA GLN A 90 -5.79 -4.07 -2.24
C GLN A 90 -6.00 -3.11 -1.07
N TRP A 91 -7.04 -3.34 -0.33
CA TRP A 91 -7.37 -2.61 0.90
C TRP A 91 -7.66 -3.61 2.00
N MET A 92 -6.80 -3.64 2.99
CA MET A 92 -6.95 -4.51 4.15
C MET A 92 -7.21 -3.68 5.39
N SER A 93 -8.36 -3.88 6.02
CA SER A 93 -8.66 -3.34 7.33
C SER A 93 -8.22 -4.35 8.38
N ALA A 94 -7.22 -3.98 9.18
CA ALA A 94 -6.65 -4.91 10.16
C ALA A 94 -7.53 -5.08 11.41
N GLY A 95 -8.35 -4.08 11.74
CA GLY A 95 -9.30 -4.18 12.84
C GLY A 95 -8.69 -4.71 14.13
N SER A 96 -9.30 -5.77 14.68
CA SER A 96 -8.85 -6.43 15.92
C SER A 96 -7.53 -7.20 15.78
N GLY A 97 -7.05 -7.42 14.57
CA GLY A 97 -5.77 -8.06 14.25
C GLY A 97 -5.85 -9.01 13.07
N ILE A 98 -4.86 -8.94 12.20
CA ILE A 98 -4.68 -9.83 11.05
C ILE A 98 -3.19 -10.12 10.86
N MET A 99 -2.87 -11.33 10.46
CA MET A 99 -1.54 -11.69 9.96
C MET A 99 -1.61 -11.75 8.45
N HIS A 100 -0.62 -11.21 7.75
CA HIS A 100 -0.53 -11.34 6.31
C HIS A 100 0.92 -11.38 5.81
N GLN A 101 1.07 -11.73 4.55
CA GLN A 101 2.31 -11.58 3.80
C GLN A 101 2.05 -10.95 2.44
N GLU A 102 3.02 -10.23 1.93
CA GLU A 102 3.03 -9.64 0.60
C GLU A 102 4.34 -10.01 -0.11
N MET A 103 4.23 -10.82 -1.14
CA MET A 103 5.39 -11.35 -1.87
C MET A 103 5.36 -10.88 -3.32
N PRO A 104 6.53 -10.59 -3.93
CA PRO A 104 6.58 -10.33 -5.36
C PRO A 104 6.01 -11.53 -6.14
N ALA A 105 5.09 -11.26 -7.07
CA ALA A 105 4.44 -12.31 -7.87
C ALA A 105 4.94 -12.35 -9.32
N SER A 106 5.63 -11.32 -9.79
CA SER A 106 6.19 -11.25 -11.13
C SER A 106 7.71 -11.33 -11.10
N SER A 107 8.27 -12.20 -11.93
CA SER A 107 9.71 -12.32 -12.15
C SER A 107 10.25 -11.35 -13.22
N GLU A 108 9.37 -10.84 -14.10
CA GLU A 108 9.78 -9.96 -15.19
C GLU A 108 9.37 -8.52 -14.94
N GLY A 109 10.35 -7.62 -15.04
CA GLY A 109 10.12 -6.18 -15.03
C GLY A 109 9.96 -5.53 -13.64
N GLY A 110 10.18 -6.30 -12.56
CA GLY A 110 10.08 -5.79 -11.20
C GLY A 110 8.66 -5.33 -10.82
N ALA A 111 8.52 -4.71 -9.66
CA ALA A 111 7.26 -4.15 -9.19
C ALA A 111 7.45 -2.72 -8.69
N GLN A 112 6.46 -1.86 -8.98
CA GLN A 112 6.42 -0.47 -8.53
C GLN A 112 5.03 -0.15 -8.00
N GLY A 113 4.95 0.60 -6.92
CA GLY A 113 3.67 0.97 -6.35
C GLY A 113 3.80 1.81 -5.09
N PHE A 114 2.67 1.95 -4.43
CA PHE A 114 2.55 2.69 -3.19
C PHE A 114 1.93 1.82 -2.12
N GLN A 115 2.42 1.98 -0.89
CA GLN A 115 1.86 1.44 0.34
C GLN A 115 1.43 2.59 1.23
N PHE A 116 0.15 2.64 1.59
CA PHE A 116 -0.39 3.56 2.58
C PHE A 116 -0.74 2.81 3.85
N TRP A 117 -0.53 3.45 4.99
CA TRP A 117 -1.16 3.09 6.25
C TRP A 117 -2.11 4.21 6.66
N VAL A 118 -3.34 3.83 6.98
CA VAL A 118 -4.40 4.75 7.40
C VAL A 118 -4.85 4.39 8.79
N ASN A 119 -4.94 5.39 9.66
CA ASN A 119 -5.41 5.21 11.02
C ASN A 119 -6.91 4.92 11.04
N MET A 120 -7.33 3.94 11.80
CA MET A 120 -8.75 3.69 12.03
C MET A 120 -9.26 4.56 13.20
N PRO A 121 -10.51 5.03 13.13
CA PRO A 121 -11.18 5.63 14.30
C PRO A 121 -11.14 4.68 15.50
N ALA A 122 -10.99 5.23 16.70
CA ALA A 122 -10.86 4.42 17.93
C ALA A 122 -11.99 3.39 18.12
N LYS A 123 -13.22 3.74 17.75
CA LYS A 123 -14.40 2.87 17.82
C LYS A 123 -14.31 1.65 16.88
N ASP A 124 -13.53 1.75 15.80
CA ASP A 124 -13.47 0.74 14.75
C ASP A 124 -12.20 -0.14 14.84
N LYS A 125 -11.22 0.24 15.69
CA LYS A 125 -9.94 -0.47 15.84
C LYS A 125 -10.04 -1.94 16.26
N LEU A 126 -11.17 -2.35 16.84
CA LEU A 126 -11.43 -3.71 17.27
C LEU A 126 -12.50 -4.42 16.43
N ASN A 127 -12.93 -3.82 15.32
CA ASN A 127 -13.83 -4.48 14.38
C ASN A 127 -13.19 -5.73 13.77
N GLN A 128 -13.99 -6.61 13.20
CA GLN A 128 -13.51 -7.77 12.45
C GLN A 128 -12.61 -7.30 11.29
N PRO A 129 -11.42 -7.88 11.13
CA PRO A 129 -10.58 -7.56 9.98
C PRO A 129 -11.24 -8.02 8.68
N HIS A 130 -10.96 -7.32 7.60
CA HIS A 130 -11.44 -7.70 6.26
C HIS A 130 -10.47 -7.28 5.18
N TYR A 131 -10.57 -7.94 4.03
CA TYR A 131 -9.76 -7.70 2.85
C TYR A 131 -10.67 -7.37 1.67
N ASN A 132 -10.32 -6.34 0.91
CA ASN A 132 -10.96 -5.97 -0.34
C ASN A 132 -9.92 -5.88 -1.46
N PHE A 133 -10.25 -6.45 -2.59
CA PHE A 133 -9.55 -6.24 -3.85
C PHE A 133 -10.39 -5.30 -4.72
N ILE A 134 -9.74 -4.31 -5.31
CA ILE A 134 -10.38 -3.33 -6.20
C ILE A 134 -9.66 -3.39 -7.54
N GLY A 135 -10.37 -3.90 -8.54
CA GLY A 135 -9.87 -4.01 -9.91
C GLY A 135 -9.71 -2.63 -10.57
N ARG A 136 -8.86 -2.57 -11.59
CA ARG A 136 -8.60 -1.31 -12.32
C ARG A 136 -9.86 -0.66 -12.91
N ASP A 137 -10.83 -1.46 -13.29
CA ASP A 137 -12.07 -1.01 -13.93
C ASP A 137 -13.14 -0.57 -12.93
N GLU A 138 -12.94 -0.86 -11.65
CA GLU A 138 -13.82 -0.46 -10.54
C GLU A 138 -13.50 0.95 -10.03
N MET A 139 -12.30 1.46 -10.34
CA MET A 139 -11.87 2.79 -9.89
C MET A 139 -12.52 3.88 -10.75
N ARG A 140 -13.04 4.90 -10.10
CA ARG A 140 -13.56 6.07 -10.79
C ARG A 140 -12.43 6.87 -11.44
N ILE A 141 -12.53 7.05 -12.76
CA ILE A 141 -11.57 7.85 -13.52
C ILE A 141 -12.23 9.17 -13.92
N MET A 142 -11.56 10.28 -13.58
CA MET A 142 -11.92 11.61 -14.03
C MET A 142 -10.83 12.15 -14.95
N LYS A 143 -11.21 12.60 -16.14
CA LYS A 143 -10.28 13.20 -17.10
C LYS A 143 -10.48 14.71 -17.09
N GLN A 144 -9.41 15.44 -16.90
CA GLN A 144 -9.35 16.90 -17.02
C GLN A 144 -8.26 17.27 -18.02
N GLU A 145 -8.24 18.52 -18.48
CA GLU A 145 -7.18 19.00 -19.36
C GLU A 145 -5.81 18.87 -18.66
N GLY A 146 -4.93 18.08 -19.26
CA GLY A 146 -3.58 17.81 -18.73
C GLY A 146 -3.50 16.83 -17.54
N ALA A 147 -4.62 16.20 -17.11
CA ALA A 147 -4.59 15.27 -15.99
C ALA A 147 -5.59 14.10 -16.12
N ILE A 148 -5.19 12.96 -15.60
CA ILE A 148 -6.07 11.81 -15.35
C ILE A 148 -6.07 11.57 -13.84
N ILE A 149 -7.23 11.64 -13.21
CA ILE A 149 -7.41 11.46 -11.77
C ILE A 149 -8.08 10.09 -11.57
N LYS A 150 -7.44 9.21 -10.82
CA LYS A 150 -8.04 7.98 -10.33
C LYS A 150 -8.43 8.19 -8.86
N VAL A 151 -9.67 7.88 -8.53
CA VAL A 151 -10.16 7.94 -7.15
C VAL A 151 -10.10 6.54 -6.59
N ILE A 152 -9.31 6.37 -5.55
CA ILE A 152 -9.10 5.13 -4.81
C ILE A 152 -9.67 5.26 -3.41
#